data_7f72ba67a43929d43227d33c621081a7
#
_entry.id   7f72ba67a43929d43227d33c621081a7
#
_cell.length_a   1.000
_cell.length_b   1.000
_cell.length_c   1.000
_cell.angle_alpha   90.00
_cell.angle_beta   90.00
_cell.angle_gamma   90.00
#
_symmetry.space_group_name_H-M   'P 1'
#
loop_
_entity.id
_entity.type
_entity.pdbx_description
1 polymer ?
#
loop_
_entity_poly.entity_id
_entity_poly.type
_entity_poly.pdbx_seq_one_letter_code
_entity_poly.pdbx_strand_id
1 'polypeptide(L)'
;KSILTLSHIFFPAAEDCFTLHPATHVIGIGCERGVSIDDVRSLLETALADAGVALGAVACLATIDLKEDESAFRELAAEWGLPLRLYTAAELEQETPRVQNTSPYVFETVGCHSVAEAAALRSAGASAELVLPKCKNERATCAIARCDTIVDPATVGRACGRLTIVGIGPGQASWRAPEATMAISAATDVVGYFLYLDLLGELVAAKTRHGYDLGEETDRVQEALNLAAAGKNVVLVSSGDAGIYAMASLVFELIDTKGGAWSRLPVSVVPGISALQ
;
A
#
# COMPACT_ATOMS: atom_id res chain seq x y z
N LYS A 1 41.51 -2.55 0.41
CA LYS A 1 40.79 -3.58 -0.37
C LYS A 1 39.36 -3.62 0.17
N SER A 2 38.42 -3.14 -0.60
CA SER A 2 37.02 -3.20 -0.20
C SER A 2 36.50 -4.65 -0.33
N ILE A 3 35.73 -5.08 0.68
CA ILE A 3 35.11 -6.42 0.73
C ILE A 3 33.62 -6.23 0.46
N LEU A 4 33.08 -6.99 -0.49
CA LEU A 4 31.64 -7.08 -0.76
C LEU A 4 31.13 -8.41 -0.18
N THR A 5 30.19 -8.31 0.75
CA THR A 5 29.54 -9.47 1.38
C THR A 5 28.07 -9.54 0.93
N LEU A 6 27.61 -10.72 0.58
CA LEU A 6 26.18 -11.02 0.32
C LEU A 6 25.65 -11.77 1.53
N SER A 7 24.70 -11.17 2.28
CA SER A 7 24.14 -11.82 3.47
C SER A 7 22.76 -11.26 3.82
N HIS A 8 21.88 -12.09 4.36
CA HIS A 8 20.64 -11.66 4.99
C HIS A 8 20.83 -11.28 6.46
N ILE A 9 22.01 -11.59 7.04
CA ILE A 9 22.33 -11.31 8.44
C ILE A 9 22.80 -9.86 8.57
N PHE A 10 22.39 -9.20 9.65
CA PHE A 10 22.91 -7.89 10.00
C PHE A 10 24.38 -7.98 10.41
N PHE A 11 25.22 -7.17 9.78
CA PHE A 11 26.62 -6.95 10.19
C PHE A 11 26.78 -5.49 10.56
N PRO A 12 27.46 -5.19 11.68
CA PRO A 12 27.85 -3.81 11.99
C PRO A 12 28.67 -3.22 10.85
N ALA A 13 28.47 -1.94 10.55
CA ALA A 13 29.27 -1.23 9.56
C ALA A 13 30.75 -1.28 9.92
N ALA A 14 31.60 -1.74 9.00
CA ALA A 14 33.04 -1.73 9.13
C ALA A 14 33.64 -0.93 7.97
N GLU A 15 34.76 -0.24 8.22
CA GLU A 15 35.49 0.46 7.17
C GLU A 15 35.89 -0.53 6.06
N ASP A 16 35.63 -0.16 4.82
CA ASP A 16 35.89 -0.98 3.63
C ASP A 16 35.06 -2.25 3.47
N CYS A 17 33.97 -2.47 4.23
CA CYS A 17 33.06 -3.59 4.06
C CYS A 17 31.67 -3.11 3.60
N PHE A 18 31.24 -3.57 2.41
CA PHE A 18 29.90 -3.34 1.89
C PHE A 18 29.09 -4.65 1.99
N THR A 19 27.97 -4.62 2.69
CA THR A 19 27.07 -5.77 2.75
C THR A 19 25.85 -5.50 1.87
N LEU A 20 25.61 -6.36 0.91
CA LEU A 20 24.39 -6.42 0.11
C LEU A 20 23.48 -7.46 0.75
N HIS A 21 22.22 -7.04 1.00
CA HIS A 21 21.19 -7.91 1.56
C HIS A 21 20.19 -8.29 0.45
N PRO A 22 20.24 -9.54 -0.09
CA PRO A 22 19.21 -9.97 -1.02
C PRO A 22 17.84 -9.99 -0.34
N ALA A 23 16.84 -9.41 -0.97
CA ALA A 23 15.47 -9.29 -0.44
C ALA A 23 14.75 -10.66 -0.52
N THR A 24 15.09 -11.57 0.39
CA THR A 24 14.59 -12.94 0.44
C THR A 24 13.62 -13.19 1.60
N HIS A 25 13.38 -12.18 2.43
CA HIS A 25 12.51 -12.29 3.60
C HIS A 25 11.25 -11.44 3.45
N VAL A 26 10.17 -11.90 4.05
CA VAL A 26 8.90 -11.17 4.13
C VAL A 26 8.44 -11.15 5.57
N ILE A 27 7.98 -9.98 6.04
CA ILE A 27 7.36 -9.84 7.34
C ILE A 27 5.84 -9.79 7.15
N GLY A 28 5.15 -10.78 7.69
CA GLY A 28 3.70 -10.76 7.82
C GLY A 28 3.29 -10.11 9.13
N ILE A 29 2.29 -9.25 9.10
CA ILE A 29 1.85 -8.45 10.26
C ILE A 29 0.34 -8.52 10.45
N GLY A 30 -0.09 -8.49 11.70
CA GLY A 30 -1.47 -8.37 12.13
C GLY A 30 -1.56 -7.53 13.39
N CYS A 31 -2.70 -6.88 13.64
CA CYS A 31 -2.89 -6.07 14.84
C CYS A 31 -4.36 -5.91 15.22
N GLU A 32 -4.62 -5.42 16.41
CA GLU A 32 -5.89 -4.78 16.74
C GLU A 32 -6.05 -3.46 15.98
N ARG A 33 -7.27 -2.99 15.82
CA ARG A 33 -7.56 -1.70 15.19
C ARG A 33 -6.99 -0.54 16.00
N GLY A 34 -6.38 0.43 15.29
CA GLY A 34 -5.82 1.64 15.89
C GLY A 34 -4.60 1.36 16.77
N VAL A 35 -3.77 0.40 16.40
CA VAL A 35 -2.48 0.16 17.05
C VAL A 35 -1.54 1.36 16.80
N SER A 36 -0.68 1.69 17.76
CA SER A 36 0.32 2.73 17.56
C SER A 36 1.44 2.26 16.63
N ILE A 37 2.03 3.18 15.88
CA ILE A 37 3.21 2.86 15.04
C ILE A 37 4.37 2.36 15.90
N ASP A 38 4.54 2.87 17.11
CA ASP A 38 5.63 2.50 18.01
C ASP A 38 5.49 1.07 18.51
N ASP A 39 4.26 0.61 18.80
CA ASP A 39 3.99 -0.79 19.17
C ASP A 39 4.36 -1.74 18.02
N VAL A 40 3.99 -1.38 16.77
CA VAL A 40 4.32 -2.19 15.60
C VAL A 40 5.83 -2.16 15.35
N ARG A 41 6.46 -0.97 15.36
CA ARG A 41 7.90 -0.82 15.15
C ARG A 41 8.71 -1.65 16.14
N SER A 42 8.45 -1.50 17.43
CA SER A 42 9.15 -2.24 18.49
C SER A 42 9.03 -3.75 18.32
N LEU A 43 7.83 -4.24 17.95
CA LEU A 43 7.63 -5.67 17.69
C LEU A 43 8.44 -6.15 16.49
N LEU A 44 8.44 -5.42 15.38
CA LEU A 44 9.14 -5.81 14.17
C LEU A 44 10.66 -5.72 14.32
N GLU A 45 11.17 -4.71 15.01
CA GLU A 45 12.61 -4.59 15.33
C GLU A 45 13.09 -5.75 16.21
N THR A 46 12.31 -6.11 17.23
CA THR A 46 12.60 -7.27 18.09
C THR A 46 12.57 -8.56 17.25
N ALA A 47 11.56 -8.73 16.41
CA ALA A 47 11.43 -9.90 15.54
C ALA A 47 12.61 -10.05 14.57
N LEU A 48 13.07 -8.94 13.97
CA LEU A 48 14.23 -8.94 13.08
C LEU A 48 15.53 -9.31 13.85
N ALA A 49 15.68 -8.77 15.05
CA ALA A 49 16.83 -9.09 15.91
C ALA A 49 16.84 -10.57 16.32
N ASP A 50 15.70 -11.10 16.76
CA ASP A 50 15.54 -12.51 17.17
C ASP A 50 15.76 -13.48 16.00
N ALA A 51 15.34 -13.11 14.80
CA ALA A 51 15.58 -13.88 13.58
C ALA A 51 17.01 -13.70 13.03
N GLY A 52 17.76 -12.72 13.51
CA GLY A 52 19.08 -12.37 12.95
C GLY A 52 19.01 -11.80 11.53
N VAL A 53 17.89 -11.20 11.14
CA VAL A 53 17.62 -10.74 9.77
C VAL A 53 17.83 -9.22 9.69
N ALA A 54 18.65 -8.78 8.73
CA ALA A 54 18.81 -7.38 8.43
C ALA A 54 17.55 -6.81 7.74
N LEU A 55 17.16 -5.57 8.08
CA LEU A 55 16.03 -4.90 7.41
C LEU A 55 16.20 -4.85 5.88
N GLY A 56 17.43 -4.66 5.39
CA GLY A 56 17.72 -4.66 3.95
C GLY A 56 17.47 -6.00 3.24
N ALA A 57 17.30 -7.12 3.99
CA ALA A 57 16.94 -8.41 3.45
C ALA A 57 15.42 -8.63 3.35
N VAL A 58 14.61 -7.67 3.83
CA VAL A 58 13.16 -7.73 3.77
C VAL A 58 12.66 -7.17 2.44
N ALA A 59 11.87 -7.93 1.72
CA ALA A 59 11.28 -7.53 0.44
C ALA A 59 10.02 -6.66 0.62
N CYS A 60 9.17 -6.99 1.58
CA CYS A 60 7.93 -6.27 1.83
C CYS A 60 7.36 -6.61 3.22
N LEU A 61 6.43 -5.77 3.67
CA LEU A 61 5.47 -6.08 4.71
C LEU A 61 4.19 -6.66 4.08
N ALA A 62 3.55 -7.61 4.74
CA ALA A 62 2.35 -8.26 4.21
C ALA A 62 1.28 -8.41 5.28
N THR A 63 0.00 -8.19 4.92
CA THR A 63 -1.13 -8.29 5.85
C THR A 63 -2.44 -8.62 5.11
N ILE A 64 -3.53 -8.71 5.86
CA ILE A 64 -4.87 -8.87 5.31
C ILE A 64 -5.42 -7.52 4.79
N ASP A 65 -6.21 -7.56 3.72
CA ASP A 65 -6.83 -6.38 3.09
C ASP A 65 -7.76 -5.58 4.02
N LEU A 66 -8.31 -6.24 5.04
CA LEU A 66 -9.09 -5.59 6.11
C LEU A 66 -8.28 -4.59 6.93
N LYS A 67 -6.95 -4.59 6.82
CA LYS A 67 -6.01 -3.67 7.49
C LYS A 67 -5.39 -2.64 6.54
N GLU A 68 -5.96 -2.47 5.33
CA GLU A 68 -5.49 -1.50 4.34
C GLU A 68 -5.48 -0.05 4.87
N ASP A 69 -6.45 0.29 5.71
CA ASP A 69 -6.61 1.61 6.34
C ASP A 69 -5.83 1.77 7.66
N GLU A 70 -5.08 0.75 8.11
CA GLU A 70 -4.30 0.85 9.34
C GLU A 70 -3.09 1.78 9.14
N SER A 71 -3.14 2.98 9.76
CA SER A 71 -2.12 4.01 9.58
C SER A 71 -0.74 3.55 9.99
N ALA A 72 -0.64 2.82 11.12
CA ALA A 72 0.63 2.33 11.64
C ALA A 72 1.38 1.45 10.63
N PHE A 73 0.68 0.62 9.87
CA PHE A 73 1.31 -0.25 8.86
C PHE A 73 1.81 0.55 7.66
N ARG A 74 1.02 1.53 7.20
CA ARG A 74 1.39 2.37 6.05
C ARG A 74 2.54 3.31 6.36
N GLU A 75 2.50 3.93 7.55
CA GLU A 75 3.54 4.86 8.00
C GLU A 75 4.87 4.12 8.21
N LEU A 76 4.86 2.96 8.87
CA LEU A 76 6.05 2.16 9.09
C LEU A 76 6.62 1.61 7.77
N ALA A 77 5.76 1.16 6.85
CA ALA A 77 6.17 0.72 5.52
C ALA A 77 6.86 1.87 4.75
N ALA A 78 6.30 3.08 4.80
CA ALA A 78 6.89 4.26 4.19
C ALA A 78 8.22 4.66 4.85
N GLU A 79 8.31 4.64 6.18
CA GLU A 79 9.52 4.94 6.94
C GLU A 79 10.67 3.98 6.59
N TRP A 80 10.36 2.69 6.48
CA TRP A 80 11.34 1.65 6.15
C TRP A 80 11.61 1.51 4.65
N GLY A 81 10.87 2.23 3.80
CA GLY A 81 10.96 2.13 2.34
C GLY A 81 10.52 0.77 1.81
N LEU A 82 9.66 0.05 2.54
CA LEU A 82 9.17 -1.28 2.17
C LEU A 82 7.75 -1.19 1.59
N PRO A 83 7.44 -1.91 0.50
CA PRO A 83 6.07 -2.06 0.03
C PRO A 83 5.19 -2.78 1.05
N LEU A 84 3.95 -2.32 1.24
CA LEU A 84 2.91 -3.03 1.97
C LEU A 84 2.05 -3.82 0.97
N ARG A 85 1.92 -5.13 1.20
CA ARG A 85 1.19 -6.06 0.33
C ARG A 85 -0.02 -6.62 1.07
N LEU A 86 -1.13 -6.71 0.37
CA LEU A 86 -2.43 -7.05 0.92
C LEU A 86 -2.96 -8.34 0.29
N TYR A 87 -3.60 -9.15 1.12
CA TYR A 87 -4.24 -10.39 0.73
C TYR A 87 -5.66 -10.46 1.27
N THR A 88 -6.55 -11.10 0.57
CA THR A 88 -7.87 -11.44 1.07
C THR A 88 -7.81 -12.54 2.12
N ALA A 89 -8.82 -12.64 2.97
CA ALA A 89 -8.93 -13.74 3.93
C ALA A 89 -8.87 -15.12 3.25
N ALA A 90 -9.52 -15.26 2.09
CA ALA A 90 -9.53 -16.51 1.33
C ALA A 90 -8.15 -16.92 0.79
N GLU A 91 -7.31 -15.96 0.40
CA GLU A 91 -5.93 -16.22 -0.02
C GLU A 91 -5.07 -16.65 1.17
N LEU A 92 -5.24 -15.98 2.32
CA LEU A 92 -4.49 -16.33 3.55
C LEU A 92 -4.91 -17.69 4.11
N GLU A 93 -6.19 -18.05 4.02
CA GLU A 93 -6.69 -19.34 4.49
C GLU A 93 -6.08 -20.53 3.72
N GLN A 94 -5.69 -20.33 2.46
CA GLN A 94 -4.97 -21.37 1.68
C GLN A 94 -3.62 -21.74 2.29
N GLU A 95 -3.02 -20.85 3.10
CA GLU A 95 -1.75 -21.10 3.78
C GLU A 95 -1.91 -21.84 5.12
N THR A 96 -3.13 -22.07 5.59
CA THR A 96 -3.41 -22.74 6.88
C THR A 96 -2.65 -24.07 7.07
N PRO A 97 -2.46 -24.93 6.06
CA PRO A 97 -1.64 -26.15 6.22
C PRO A 97 -0.15 -25.91 6.52
N ARG A 98 0.35 -24.69 6.29
CA ARG A 98 1.77 -24.33 6.44
C ARG A 98 2.02 -23.46 7.68
N VAL A 99 0.97 -22.87 8.28
CA VAL A 99 1.12 -22.03 9.47
C VAL A 99 1.35 -22.90 10.70
N GLN A 100 2.10 -22.38 11.66
CA GLN A 100 2.39 -23.06 12.92
C GLN A 100 1.43 -22.67 14.04
N ASN A 101 0.86 -21.47 13.95
CA ASN A 101 -0.01 -20.90 14.98
C ASN A 101 -1.39 -20.53 14.41
N THR A 102 -2.31 -21.47 14.45
CA THR A 102 -3.71 -21.23 14.08
C THR A 102 -4.50 -20.64 15.24
N SER A 103 -5.54 -19.83 14.92
CA SER A 103 -6.42 -19.23 15.91
C SER A 103 -7.88 -19.27 15.43
N PRO A 104 -8.75 -20.06 16.09
CA PRO A 104 -10.19 -20.04 15.80
C PRO A 104 -10.81 -18.65 15.98
N TYR A 105 -10.36 -17.89 16.98
CA TYR A 105 -10.82 -16.51 17.21
C TYR A 105 -10.52 -15.59 16.00
N VAL A 106 -9.33 -15.72 15.40
CA VAL A 106 -8.98 -14.94 14.20
C VAL A 106 -9.84 -15.38 13.03
N PHE A 107 -10.10 -16.69 12.89
CA PHE A 107 -10.98 -17.19 11.83
C PHE A 107 -12.40 -16.64 11.95
N GLU A 108 -12.99 -16.64 13.14
CA GLU A 108 -14.32 -16.06 13.39
C GLU A 108 -14.36 -14.55 13.10
N THR A 109 -13.23 -13.84 13.30
CA THR A 109 -13.17 -12.38 13.16
C THR A 109 -12.90 -11.94 11.72
N VAL A 110 -12.00 -12.62 11.01
CA VAL A 110 -11.49 -12.14 9.69
C VAL A 110 -11.56 -13.20 8.58
N GLY A 111 -11.95 -14.45 8.88
CA GLY A 111 -12.13 -15.51 7.89
C GLY A 111 -10.86 -16.26 7.49
N CYS A 112 -9.76 -16.15 8.27
CA CYS A 112 -8.58 -16.98 8.10
C CYS A 112 -7.98 -17.34 9.47
N HIS A 113 -7.32 -18.50 9.58
CA HIS A 113 -6.77 -19.00 10.86
C HIS A 113 -5.49 -18.30 11.31
N SER A 114 -4.78 -17.62 10.42
CA SER A 114 -3.59 -16.85 10.74
C SER A 114 -3.39 -15.71 9.74
N VAL A 115 -3.19 -14.48 10.22
CA VAL A 115 -2.86 -13.34 9.34
C VAL A 115 -1.35 -13.23 9.16
N ALA A 116 -0.58 -13.10 10.25
CA ALA A 116 0.85 -12.81 10.16
C ALA A 116 1.64 -13.92 9.47
N GLU A 117 1.51 -15.17 9.91
CA GLU A 117 2.25 -16.28 9.29
C GLU A 117 1.79 -16.55 7.86
N ALA A 118 0.47 -16.53 7.63
CA ALA A 118 -0.07 -16.77 6.30
C ALA A 118 0.36 -15.70 5.29
N ALA A 119 0.32 -14.41 5.67
CA ALA A 119 0.76 -13.32 4.80
C ALA A 119 2.27 -13.40 4.49
N ALA A 120 3.10 -13.73 5.48
CA ALA A 120 4.53 -13.93 5.29
C ALA A 120 4.81 -15.09 4.31
N LEU A 121 4.22 -16.26 4.54
CA LEU A 121 4.39 -17.45 3.70
C LEU A 121 3.86 -17.23 2.28
N ARG A 122 2.68 -16.63 2.14
CA ARG A 122 2.06 -16.35 0.85
C ARG A 122 2.91 -15.45 -0.01
N SER A 123 3.47 -14.38 0.58
CA SER A 123 4.34 -13.45 -0.12
C SER A 123 5.71 -14.04 -0.46
N ALA A 124 6.26 -14.86 0.42
CA ALA A 124 7.55 -15.49 0.18
C ALA A 124 7.48 -16.69 -0.79
N GLY A 125 6.27 -17.23 -1.07
CA GLY A 125 6.03 -18.25 -2.08
C GLY A 125 5.92 -19.68 -1.54
N ALA A 126 5.70 -20.63 -2.45
CA ALA A 126 5.36 -22.01 -2.11
C ALA A 126 6.47 -22.77 -1.37
N SER A 127 7.74 -22.48 -1.69
CA SER A 127 8.91 -23.10 -1.04
C SER A 127 9.38 -22.40 0.23
N ALA A 128 8.70 -21.30 0.62
CA ALA A 128 9.11 -20.50 1.75
C ALA A 128 8.90 -21.22 3.09
N GLU A 129 9.75 -20.91 4.04
CA GLU A 129 9.71 -21.42 5.41
C GLU A 129 9.62 -20.26 6.41
N LEU A 130 8.94 -20.49 7.54
CA LEU A 130 8.95 -19.55 8.65
C LEU A 130 10.31 -19.60 9.37
N VAL A 131 11.09 -18.54 9.28
CA VAL A 131 12.32 -18.36 10.07
C VAL A 131 12.03 -17.81 11.45
N LEU A 132 10.95 -17.06 11.59
CA LEU A 132 10.38 -16.67 12.87
C LEU A 132 8.87 -16.92 12.83
N PRO A 133 8.37 -17.93 13.55
CA PRO A 133 6.93 -18.12 13.74
C PRO A 133 6.30 -16.90 14.43
N LYS A 134 4.97 -16.89 14.51
CA LYS A 134 4.20 -15.80 15.10
C LYS A 134 4.73 -15.38 16.46
N CYS A 135 5.26 -14.18 16.55
CA CYS A 135 5.52 -13.46 17.79
C CYS A 135 4.51 -12.31 17.96
N LYS A 136 4.34 -11.84 19.17
CA LYS A 136 3.35 -10.82 19.49
C LYS A 136 3.79 -9.95 20.68
N ASN A 137 3.27 -8.72 20.68
CA ASN A 137 3.13 -7.89 21.88
C ASN A 137 1.65 -7.83 22.29
N GLU A 138 1.26 -6.82 23.06
CA GLU A 138 -0.12 -6.68 23.54
C GLU A 138 -1.13 -6.46 22.41
N ARG A 139 -0.78 -5.75 21.35
CA ARG A 139 -1.71 -5.26 20.31
C ARG A 139 -1.38 -5.67 18.88
N ALA A 140 -0.19 -6.20 18.64
CA ALA A 140 0.27 -6.58 17.32
C ALA A 140 0.89 -7.97 17.28
N THR A 141 0.90 -8.57 16.10
CA THR A 141 1.55 -9.85 15.81
C THR A 141 2.40 -9.71 14.56
N CYS A 142 3.51 -10.44 14.50
CA CYS A 142 4.29 -10.58 13.27
C CYS A 142 4.87 -11.99 13.14
N ALA A 143 5.28 -12.32 11.91
CA ALA A 143 6.04 -13.52 11.59
C ALA A 143 6.98 -13.21 10.43
N ILE A 144 8.08 -13.93 10.30
CA ILE A 144 9.04 -13.75 9.21
C ILE A 144 9.17 -15.06 8.45
N ALA A 145 8.95 -15.00 7.14
CA ALA A 145 9.20 -16.10 6.21
C ALA A 145 10.40 -15.79 5.31
N ARG A 146 11.12 -16.83 4.92
CA ARG A 146 12.25 -16.77 3.98
C ARG A 146 11.98 -17.61 2.74
N CYS A 147 12.39 -17.09 1.59
CA CYS A 147 12.49 -17.81 0.34
C CYS A 147 13.97 -17.94 -0.08
N ASP A 148 14.32 -18.96 -0.82
CA ASP A 148 15.69 -19.15 -1.35
C ASP A 148 16.00 -18.22 -2.54
N THR A 149 14.99 -17.58 -3.11
CA THR A 149 15.09 -16.61 -4.20
C THR A 149 14.71 -15.22 -3.74
N ILE A 150 15.15 -14.19 -4.47
CA ILE A 150 14.74 -12.82 -4.25
C ILE A 150 13.23 -12.72 -4.51
N VAL A 151 12.52 -12.14 -3.56
CA VAL A 151 11.09 -11.85 -3.67
C VAL A 151 10.91 -10.49 -4.36
N ASP A 152 10.24 -10.50 -5.52
CA ASP A 152 9.81 -9.26 -6.16
C ASP A 152 8.45 -8.83 -5.57
N PRO A 153 8.41 -7.77 -4.76
CA PRO A 153 7.17 -7.34 -4.14
C PRO A 153 6.11 -6.89 -5.13
N ALA A 154 6.46 -6.53 -6.36
CA ALA A 154 5.50 -6.14 -7.39
C ALA A 154 4.62 -7.31 -7.86
N THR A 155 5.11 -8.54 -7.71
CA THR A 155 4.45 -9.77 -8.19
C THR A 155 3.60 -10.48 -7.12
N VAL A 156 3.66 -10.03 -5.87
CA VAL A 156 3.01 -10.70 -4.73
C VAL A 156 1.93 -9.82 -4.11
N GLY A 157 0.80 -10.41 -3.79
CA GLY A 157 -0.34 -9.72 -3.20
C GLY A 157 -0.80 -8.49 -4.00
N ARG A 158 -1.68 -7.72 -3.41
CA ARG A 158 -2.14 -6.44 -3.95
C ARG A 158 -1.42 -5.28 -3.24
N ALA A 159 -1.04 -4.23 -3.97
CA ALA A 159 -0.53 -3.01 -3.35
C ALA A 159 -1.64 -2.27 -2.58
N CYS A 160 -1.27 -1.44 -1.60
CA CYS A 160 -2.17 -0.42 -1.08
C CYS A 160 -2.42 0.62 -2.16
N GLY A 161 -3.67 0.75 -2.58
CA GLY A 161 -4.05 1.81 -3.50
C GLY A 161 -4.36 3.11 -2.78
N ARG A 162 -4.49 4.19 -3.57
CA ARG A 162 -4.92 5.50 -3.08
C ARG A 162 -5.69 6.24 -4.15
N LEU A 163 -6.59 7.11 -3.72
CA LEU A 163 -7.28 8.04 -4.60
C LEU A 163 -6.94 9.48 -4.18
N THR A 164 -6.43 10.27 -5.12
CA THR A 164 -6.25 11.71 -4.92
C THR A 164 -7.16 12.47 -5.88
N ILE A 165 -8.04 13.29 -5.35
CA ILE A 165 -8.93 14.14 -6.15
C ILE A 165 -8.23 15.48 -6.32
N VAL A 166 -8.00 15.89 -7.56
CA VAL A 166 -7.14 17.04 -7.87
C VAL A 166 -7.91 18.09 -8.65
N GLY A 167 -7.90 19.32 -8.14
CA GLY A 167 -8.33 20.49 -8.87
C GLY A 167 -7.17 21.06 -9.71
N ILE A 168 -7.36 21.17 -11.03
CA ILE A 168 -6.32 21.70 -11.95
C ILE A 168 -6.43 23.19 -12.23
N GLY A 169 -7.30 23.90 -11.50
CA GLY A 169 -7.58 25.29 -11.76
C GLY A 169 -8.18 25.53 -13.15
N PRO A 170 -7.91 26.66 -13.82
CA PRO A 170 -8.44 26.97 -15.15
C PRO A 170 -7.76 26.19 -16.30
N GLY A 171 -6.87 25.25 -16.00
CA GLY A 171 -6.24 24.35 -16.97
C GLY A 171 -4.80 24.68 -17.36
N GLN A 172 -4.35 25.91 -17.23
CA GLN A 172 -2.96 26.28 -17.51
C GLN A 172 -2.01 25.75 -16.43
N ALA A 173 -0.85 25.23 -16.81
CA ALA A 173 0.14 24.68 -15.88
C ALA A 173 0.64 25.71 -14.85
N SER A 174 0.76 26.97 -15.21
CA SER A 174 1.18 28.06 -14.32
C SER A 174 0.19 28.41 -13.20
N TRP A 175 -1.06 27.95 -13.35
CA TRP A 175 -2.14 28.18 -12.37
C TRP A 175 -2.49 26.91 -11.58
N ARG A 176 -1.79 25.82 -11.86
CA ARG A 176 -1.97 24.55 -11.15
C ARG A 176 -1.09 24.53 -9.90
N ALA A 177 -1.67 24.17 -8.76
CA ALA A 177 -0.92 24.03 -7.51
C ALA A 177 0.25 23.03 -7.68
N PRO A 178 1.42 23.31 -7.06
CA PRO A 178 2.58 22.39 -7.10
C PRO A 178 2.20 20.99 -6.57
N GLU A 179 1.41 20.91 -5.51
CA GLU A 179 0.92 19.66 -4.94
C GLU A 179 0.07 18.86 -5.93
N ALA A 180 -0.80 19.54 -6.70
CA ALA A 180 -1.57 18.91 -7.77
C ALA A 180 -0.66 18.29 -8.84
N THR A 181 0.38 19.02 -9.24
CA THR A 181 1.38 18.53 -10.19
C THR A 181 2.13 17.31 -9.65
N MET A 182 2.52 17.33 -8.37
CA MET A 182 3.19 16.20 -7.72
C MET A 182 2.27 14.96 -7.64
N ALA A 183 1.01 15.15 -7.23
CA ALA A 183 0.04 14.07 -7.15
C ALA A 183 -0.17 13.41 -8.52
N ILE A 184 -0.39 14.21 -9.57
CA ILE A 184 -0.54 13.71 -10.94
C ILE A 184 0.74 13.00 -11.39
N SER A 185 1.92 13.56 -11.12
CA SER A 185 3.20 12.94 -11.51
C SER A 185 3.42 11.57 -10.87
N ALA A 186 3.03 11.40 -9.62
CA ALA A 186 3.16 10.16 -8.86
C ALA A 186 2.10 9.10 -9.22
N ALA A 187 0.99 9.48 -9.86
CA ALA A 187 -0.09 8.57 -10.21
C ALA A 187 0.32 7.55 -11.28
N THR A 188 -0.26 6.35 -11.22
CA THR A 188 -0.20 5.35 -12.29
C THR A 188 -1.37 5.51 -13.27
N ASP A 189 -2.53 5.86 -12.74
CA ASP A 189 -3.78 5.98 -13.45
C ASP A 189 -4.39 7.36 -13.23
N VAL A 190 -4.91 7.97 -14.29
CA VAL A 190 -5.53 9.31 -14.27
C VAL A 190 -6.93 9.22 -14.86
N VAL A 191 -7.93 9.54 -14.04
CA VAL A 191 -9.35 9.49 -14.38
C VAL A 191 -9.88 10.91 -14.51
N GLY A 192 -10.67 11.20 -15.53
CA GLY A 192 -11.23 12.56 -15.70
C GLY A 192 -12.06 12.74 -16.95
N TYR A 193 -12.65 13.93 -17.09
CA TYR A 193 -13.25 14.35 -18.34
C TYR A 193 -12.16 14.50 -19.42
N PHE A 194 -12.42 14.04 -20.65
CA PHE A 194 -11.44 14.01 -21.74
C PHE A 194 -10.68 15.34 -21.90
N LEU A 195 -11.42 16.46 -21.93
CA LEU A 195 -10.80 17.78 -22.07
C LEU A 195 -9.80 18.09 -20.91
N TYR A 196 -10.13 17.71 -19.69
CA TYR A 196 -9.24 17.98 -18.55
C TYR A 196 -7.97 17.14 -18.62
N LEU A 197 -8.07 15.89 -19.08
CA LEU A 197 -6.92 15.04 -19.30
C LEU A 197 -6.04 15.58 -20.44
N ASP A 198 -6.63 16.14 -21.49
CA ASP A 198 -5.87 16.74 -22.60
C ASP A 198 -5.13 18.01 -22.17
N LEU A 199 -5.71 18.83 -21.28
CA LEU A 199 -5.06 20.01 -20.70
C LEU A 199 -3.81 19.66 -19.85
N LEU A 200 -3.67 18.43 -19.39
CA LEU A 200 -2.49 17.96 -18.65
C LEU A 200 -1.31 17.62 -19.56
N GLY A 201 -1.56 17.33 -20.84
CA GLY A 201 -0.53 17.11 -21.86
C GLY A 201 0.51 16.06 -21.45
N GLU A 202 1.79 16.42 -21.54
CA GLU A 202 2.92 15.53 -21.24
C GLU A 202 2.93 14.97 -19.83
N LEU A 203 2.28 15.63 -18.87
CA LEU A 203 2.23 15.18 -17.49
C LEU A 203 1.55 13.81 -17.32
N VAL A 204 0.66 13.46 -18.26
CA VAL A 204 -0.10 12.20 -18.28
C VAL A 204 0.25 11.29 -19.44
N ALA A 205 1.23 11.64 -20.27
CA ALA A 205 1.58 10.89 -21.48
C ALA A 205 1.99 9.42 -21.21
N ALA A 206 2.70 9.18 -20.11
CA ALA A 206 3.16 7.84 -19.71
C ALA A 206 2.22 7.13 -18.73
N LYS A 207 1.01 7.65 -18.51
CA LYS A 207 0.04 7.12 -17.54
C LYS A 207 -1.13 6.46 -18.23
N THR A 208 -1.79 5.54 -17.52
CA THR A 208 -3.07 5.00 -18.01
C THR A 208 -4.15 6.07 -17.85
N ARG A 209 -4.75 6.50 -18.95
CA ARG A 209 -5.79 7.52 -19.00
C ARG A 209 -7.16 6.86 -19.09
N HIS A 210 -8.07 7.25 -18.20
CA HIS A 210 -9.46 6.84 -18.18
C HIS A 210 -10.33 8.07 -18.41
N GLY A 211 -10.69 8.30 -19.69
CA GLY A 211 -11.47 9.46 -20.12
C GLY A 211 -12.96 9.18 -20.10
N TYR A 212 -13.74 10.18 -19.72
CA TYR A 212 -15.20 10.16 -19.64
C TYR A 212 -15.80 11.41 -20.26
N ASP A 213 -17.05 11.32 -20.71
CA ASP A 213 -17.81 12.47 -21.18
C ASP A 213 -18.52 13.21 -20.03
N LEU A 214 -19.07 14.38 -20.34
CA LEU A 214 -19.94 15.11 -19.44
C LEU A 214 -21.24 14.33 -19.21
N GLY A 215 -21.71 14.30 -17.95
CA GLY A 215 -22.88 13.51 -17.55
C GLY A 215 -22.53 12.12 -17.01
N GLU A 216 -21.26 11.69 -17.12
CA GLU A 216 -20.78 10.39 -16.64
C GLU A 216 -20.02 10.50 -15.30
N GLU A 217 -20.37 11.50 -14.47
CA GLU A 217 -19.66 11.78 -13.21
C GLU A 217 -19.65 10.59 -12.26
N THR A 218 -20.78 9.90 -12.14
CA THR A 218 -20.91 8.74 -11.25
C THR A 218 -20.03 7.58 -11.71
N ASP A 219 -20.03 7.26 -13.00
CA ASP A 219 -19.24 6.16 -13.57
C ASP A 219 -17.74 6.46 -13.45
N ARG A 220 -17.34 7.70 -13.70
CA ARG A 220 -15.98 8.21 -13.55
C ARG A 220 -15.47 8.06 -12.11
N VAL A 221 -16.30 8.44 -11.12
CA VAL A 221 -15.93 8.29 -9.71
C VAL A 221 -15.87 6.81 -9.31
N GLN A 222 -16.81 5.99 -9.74
CA GLN A 222 -16.80 4.55 -9.46
C GLN A 222 -15.56 3.88 -10.04
N GLU A 223 -15.16 4.22 -11.25
CA GLU A 223 -13.94 3.69 -11.87
C GLU A 223 -12.70 4.11 -11.09
N ALA A 224 -12.59 5.38 -10.69
CA ALA A 224 -11.46 5.86 -9.88
C ALA A 224 -11.36 5.11 -8.54
N LEU A 225 -12.49 4.88 -7.86
CA LEU A 225 -12.55 4.12 -6.61
C LEU A 225 -12.20 2.63 -6.83
N ASN A 226 -12.69 2.02 -7.91
CA ASN A 226 -12.39 0.63 -8.24
C ASN A 226 -10.90 0.42 -8.55
N LEU A 227 -10.30 1.29 -9.34
CA LEU A 227 -8.87 1.27 -9.65
C LEU A 227 -8.01 1.42 -8.38
N ALA A 228 -8.39 2.36 -7.50
CA ALA A 228 -7.72 2.52 -6.21
C ALA A 228 -7.90 1.27 -5.34
N ALA A 229 -9.10 0.70 -5.24
CA ALA A 229 -9.36 -0.54 -4.52
C ALA A 229 -8.60 -1.74 -5.09
N ALA A 230 -8.27 -1.70 -6.39
CA ALA A 230 -7.39 -2.68 -7.03
C ALA A 230 -5.88 -2.46 -6.74
N GLY A 231 -5.53 -1.47 -5.91
CA GLY A 231 -4.16 -1.22 -5.47
C GLY A 231 -3.39 -0.20 -6.32
N LYS A 232 -4.08 0.58 -7.15
CA LYS A 232 -3.46 1.57 -8.00
C LYS A 232 -3.35 2.94 -7.32
N ASN A 233 -2.36 3.73 -7.75
CA ASN A 233 -2.25 5.14 -7.36
C ASN A 233 -3.01 5.99 -8.37
N VAL A 234 -4.24 6.38 -8.00
CA VAL A 234 -5.20 7.00 -8.91
C VAL A 234 -5.33 8.49 -8.62
N VAL A 235 -5.35 9.30 -9.66
CA VAL A 235 -5.76 10.70 -9.60
C VAL A 235 -7.07 10.88 -10.35
N LEU A 236 -8.06 11.44 -9.66
CA LEU A 236 -9.32 11.91 -10.24
C LEU A 236 -9.22 13.41 -10.50
N VAL A 237 -9.27 13.80 -11.77
CA VAL A 237 -9.04 15.19 -12.22
C VAL A 237 -10.36 15.95 -12.33
N SER A 238 -10.37 17.14 -11.74
CA SER A 238 -11.46 18.11 -11.84
C SER A 238 -10.92 19.47 -12.30
N SER A 239 -11.69 20.24 -13.06
CA SER A 239 -11.34 21.65 -13.29
C SER A 239 -11.62 22.48 -12.06
N GLY A 240 -11.05 23.67 -11.96
CA GLY A 240 -11.23 24.53 -10.80
C GLY A 240 -10.69 23.90 -9.51
N ASP A 241 -11.47 24.01 -8.45
CA ASP A 241 -11.21 23.38 -7.16
C ASP A 241 -11.95 22.04 -7.06
N ALA A 242 -11.26 21.01 -6.57
CA ALA A 242 -11.82 19.66 -6.47
C ALA A 242 -12.93 19.50 -5.41
N GLY A 243 -12.99 20.42 -4.43
CA GLY A 243 -13.97 20.41 -3.35
C GLY A 243 -15.18 21.33 -3.57
N ILE A 244 -15.09 22.28 -4.52
CA ILE A 244 -16.14 23.29 -4.74
C ILE A 244 -16.96 22.93 -5.99
N TYR A 245 -18.18 22.43 -5.80
CA TYR A 245 -19.07 21.97 -6.86
C TYR A 245 -18.40 20.97 -7.83
N ALA A 246 -17.55 20.10 -7.27
CA ALA A 246 -16.69 19.19 -8.03
C ALA A 246 -16.74 17.75 -7.49
N MET A 247 -15.82 16.91 -7.95
CA MET A 247 -15.86 15.46 -7.75
C MET A 247 -15.71 14.99 -6.31
N ALA A 248 -15.11 15.78 -5.40
CA ALA A 248 -14.84 15.32 -4.04
C ALA A 248 -16.14 14.94 -3.28
N SER A 249 -17.19 15.75 -3.38
CA SER A 249 -18.46 15.44 -2.71
C SER A 249 -19.05 14.12 -3.18
N LEU A 250 -19.05 13.85 -4.48
CA LEU A 250 -19.57 12.61 -5.06
C LEU A 250 -18.72 11.38 -4.65
N VAL A 251 -17.39 11.55 -4.55
CA VAL A 251 -16.51 10.47 -4.08
C VAL A 251 -16.89 10.06 -2.66
N PHE A 252 -17.00 11.00 -1.73
CA PHE A 252 -17.35 10.71 -0.34
C PHE A 252 -18.77 10.17 -0.21
N GLU A 253 -19.74 10.71 -0.96
CA GLU A 253 -21.11 10.19 -1.00
C GLU A 253 -21.15 8.71 -1.44
N LEU A 254 -20.41 8.34 -2.48
CA LEU A 254 -20.35 6.96 -2.94
C LEU A 254 -19.63 6.03 -1.95
N ILE A 255 -18.60 6.52 -1.27
CA ILE A 255 -17.94 5.75 -0.20
C ILE A 255 -18.91 5.51 0.95
N ASP A 256 -19.64 6.53 1.40
CA ASP A 256 -20.58 6.42 2.52
C ASP A 256 -21.77 5.52 2.18
N THR A 257 -22.27 5.58 0.95
CA THR A 257 -23.46 4.83 0.55
C THR A 257 -23.17 3.38 0.17
N LYS A 258 -22.06 3.09 -0.50
CA LYS A 258 -21.71 1.75 -0.99
C LYS A 258 -20.77 1.00 -0.05
N GLY A 259 -19.90 1.69 0.68
CA GLY A 259 -19.01 1.09 1.67
C GLY A 259 -18.02 0.07 1.09
N GLY A 260 -17.80 -1.02 1.84
CA GLY A 260 -16.96 -2.13 1.41
C GLY A 260 -15.46 -1.80 1.34
N ALA A 261 -14.80 -2.18 0.25
CA ALA A 261 -13.38 -1.90 0.04
C ALA A 261 -13.09 -0.39 -0.07
N TRP A 262 -14.03 0.39 -0.60
CA TRP A 262 -13.86 1.82 -0.76
C TRP A 262 -13.72 2.58 0.56
N SER A 263 -14.40 2.11 1.64
CA SER A 263 -14.31 2.75 2.98
C SER A 263 -12.92 2.66 3.61
N ARG A 264 -12.04 1.81 3.11
CA ARG A 264 -10.67 1.63 3.60
C ARG A 264 -9.62 2.34 2.76
N LEU A 265 -10.03 2.92 1.61
CA LEU A 265 -9.10 3.63 0.75
C LEU A 265 -8.60 4.93 1.38
N PRO A 266 -7.32 5.23 1.31
CA PRO A 266 -6.80 6.56 1.57
C PRO A 266 -7.25 7.49 0.44
N VAL A 267 -8.12 8.44 0.79
CA VAL A 267 -8.60 9.47 -0.12
C VAL A 267 -8.08 10.83 0.33
N SER A 268 -7.50 11.58 -0.59
CA SER A 268 -7.05 12.95 -0.36
C SER A 268 -7.61 13.90 -1.41
N VAL A 269 -7.77 15.16 -1.03
CA VAL A 269 -8.24 16.22 -1.91
C VAL A 269 -7.17 17.29 -2.01
N VAL A 270 -6.72 17.56 -3.23
CA VAL A 270 -5.78 18.64 -3.52
C VAL A 270 -6.54 19.78 -4.16
N PRO A 271 -6.56 20.97 -3.53
CA PRO A 271 -7.32 22.10 -4.03
C PRO A 271 -6.76 22.68 -5.33
N GLY A 272 -7.59 23.39 -6.05
CA GLY A 272 -7.23 24.19 -7.22
C GLY A 272 -7.86 25.57 -7.19
N ILE A 273 -7.45 26.44 -8.09
CA ILE A 273 -8.05 27.77 -8.22
C ILE A 273 -9.47 27.60 -8.77
N SER A 274 -10.47 27.98 -7.97
CA SER A 274 -11.88 27.85 -8.36
C SER A 274 -12.31 28.93 -9.35
N ALA A 275 -13.42 28.69 -10.07
CA ALA A 275 -14.03 29.70 -10.93
C ALA A 275 -14.66 30.89 -10.16
N LEU A 276 -14.69 30.81 -8.83
CA LEU A 276 -15.18 31.88 -7.97
C LEU A 276 -14.08 32.89 -7.59
N GLN A 277 -12.87 32.66 -7.97
CA GLN A 277 -11.70 33.52 -7.83
C GLN A 277 -11.33 34.13 -9.18
#